data_1e5a1a5f077f27466a3ebe46925535fa
#
_entry.id   1e5a1a5f077f27466a3ebe46925535fa
#
_cell.length_a   1.000
_cell.length_b   1.000
_cell.length_c   1.000
_cell.angle_alpha   90.00
_cell.angle_beta   90.00
_cell.angle_gamma   90.00
#
_symmetry.space_group_name_H-M   'P 1'
#
loop_
_entity.id
_entity.type
_entity.pdbx_description
1 polymer ?
#
loop_
_entity_poly.entity_id
_entity_poly.type
_entity_poly.pdbx_seq_one_letter_code
_entity_poly.pdbx_strand_id
1 'polypeptide(L)'
;MKQIKGWPLALSMLWTFYSGAIAASDLGALLGGGNDSFKKVLLGQTIQLPEDHAAHPDYRSEWWYLTGNLKDEQGREYGMQWTLFRQGIEQALRTGNPWLTPQLWLAQFAITDLDRGTHQQDERASRQGPGLAGASGGQYWLREWRLASQGAALFPATLKVQSKIGELNLTVTAAKPRVLQGKAGYSEKSPGNASFYYSYPRLTLHGTLTRDGETRTVTGQGWFDHEWSSSVLAEWQSGWDWFSLQLADGRELMLFRLRTKAGRANPENQPENRYGILIERDGSSRVLAPDAIHLTPGNTWRGPKGQDYPVEWQLNAAGMSLTIKARQPNQAMTGRFDYWEGAVSVSGDAKGVGYLEMTGY
;
A
#
# COMPACT_ATOMS: atom_id res chain seq x y z
N MET A 1 -67.24 -31.01 31.07
CA MET A 1 -65.96 -31.40 30.52
C MET A 1 -65.80 -30.71 29.16
N LYS A 2 -65.07 -29.59 29.09
CA LYS A 2 -64.70 -28.93 27.86
C LYS A 2 -63.17 -28.80 27.82
N GLN A 3 -62.52 -29.45 26.88
CA GLN A 3 -61.12 -29.37 26.63
C GLN A 3 -60.82 -28.06 25.91
N ILE A 4 -59.89 -27.29 26.45
CA ILE A 4 -59.31 -26.09 25.79
C ILE A 4 -58.01 -26.55 25.17
N LYS A 5 -57.93 -26.56 23.83
CA LYS A 5 -56.69 -26.77 23.09
C LYS A 5 -55.92 -25.48 23.04
N GLY A 6 -54.75 -25.45 23.69
CA GLY A 6 -53.75 -24.37 23.54
C GLY A 6 -52.95 -24.54 22.28
N TRP A 7 -52.88 -23.48 21.48
CA TRP A 7 -51.97 -23.36 20.36
C TRP A 7 -50.66 -22.68 20.84
N PRO A 8 -49.51 -23.15 20.46
CA PRO A 8 -48.28 -22.39 20.69
C PRO A 8 -48.10 -21.30 19.62
N LEU A 9 -48.04 -20.07 20.07
CA LEU A 9 -47.57 -18.94 19.25
C LEU A 9 -46.07 -19.13 19.01
N ALA A 10 -45.69 -19.48 17.76
CA ALA A 10 -44.35 -19.42 17.29
C ALA A 10 -44.02 -17.97 16.97
N LEU A 11 -43.25 -17.33 17.84
CA LEU A 11 -42.61 -16.04 17.57
C LEU A 11 -41.46 -16.25 16.57
N SER A 12 -41.74 -16.05 15.27
CA SER A 12 -40.70 -15.97 14.26
C SER A 12 -40.01 -14.59 14.36
N MET A 13 -38.88 -14.51 15.06
CA MET A 13 -37.97 -13.38 14.93
C MET A 13 -37.38 -13.37 13.53
N LEU A 14 -37.95 -12.54 12.67
CA LEU A 14 -37.29 -12.14 11.40
C LEU A 14 -36.06 -11.30 11.75
N TRP A 15 -34.91 -11.91 11.71
CA TRP A 15 -33.62 -11.20 11.63
C TRP A 15 -33.49 -10.66 10.20
N THR A 16 -33.92 -9.42 10.00
CA THR A 16 -33.54 -8.67 8.81
C THR A 16 -32.05 -8.38 8.90
N PHE A 17 -31.25 -9.22 8.25
CA PHE A 17 -29.87 -8.86 7.94
C PHE A 17 -29.94 -7.63 7.00
N TYR A 18 -29.68 -6.48 7.55
CA TYR A 18 -29.33 -5.31 6.77
C TYR A 18 -27.98 -5.60 6.12
N SER A 19 -28.00 -6.23 4.95
CA SER A 19 -26.89 -6.27 4.01
C SER A 19 -26.77 -4.87 3.42
N GLY A 20 -26.28 -3.91 4.21
CA GLY A 20 -25.75 -2.68 3.66
C GLY A 20 -24.56 -3.11 2.81
N ALA A 21 -24.72 -3.20 1.51
CA ALA A 21 -23.62 -3.21 0.57
C ALA A 21 -22.82 -1.93 0.87
N ILE A 22 -21.71 -2.07 1.58
CA ILE A 22 -20.70 -1.01 1.62
C ILE A 22 -20.26 -0.93 0.16
N ALA A 23 -20.69 0.13 -0.52
CA ALA A 23 -20.20 0.44 -1.84
C ALA A 23 -18.66 0.38 -1.75
N ALA A 24 -18.02 -0.34 -2.67
CA ALA A 24 -16.58 -0.44 -2.73
C ALA A 24 -16.04 0.98 -2.70
N SER A 25 -15.50 1.38 -1.55
CA SER A 25 -14.93 2.70 -1.39
C SER A 25 -13.53 2.63 -1.99
N ASP A 26 -13.18 3.62 -2.78
CA ASP A 26 -11.82 3.84 -3.22
C ASP A 26 -10.88 3.88 -2.01
N LEU A 27 -9.70 3.30 -2.14
CA LEU A 27 -8.66 3.29 -1.11
C LEU A 27 -8.33 4.73 -0.66
N GLY A 28 -8.30 5.68 -1.60
CA GLY A 28 -8.09 7.10 -1.29
C GLY A 28 -9.17 7.68 -0.38
N ALA A 29 -10.44 7.28 -0.57
CA ALA A 29 -11.55 7.71 0.27
C ALA A 29 -11.48 7.11 1.69
N LEU A 30 -10.99 5.87 1.83
CA LEU A 30 -10.77 5.25 3.14
C LEU A 30 -9.66 5.95 3.93
N LEU A 31 -8.55 6.22 3.28
CA LEU A 31 -7.36 6.83 3.90
C LEU A 31 -7.50 8.36 4.00
N GLY A 32 -8.41 8.96 3.23
CA GLY A 32 -8.77 10.38 3.30
C GLY A 32 -9.75 10.69 4.43
N GLY A 33 -10.03 11.97 4.62
CA GLY A 33 -10.98 12.47 5.61
C GLY A 33 -10.36 12.59 7.02
N GLY A 34 -10.33 13.80 7.55
CA GLY A 34 -9.88 14.06 8.92
C GLY A 34 -10.91 13.57 9.95
N ASN A 35 -10.42 13.02 11.04
CA ASN A 35 -11.22 12.82 12.26
C ASN A 35 -10.40 13.42 13.41
N ASP A 36 -10.95 14.44 14.07
CA ASP A 36 -10.28 15.18 15.15
C ASP A 36 -10.02 14.34 16.42
N SER A 37 -10.55 13.11 16.47
CA SER A 37 -10.27 12.18 17.57
C SER A 37 -8.89 11.53 17.51
N PHE A 38 -8.18 11.59 16.39
CA PHE A 38 -6.85 11.01 16.21
C PHE A 38 -5.74 12.07 16.25
N LYS A 39 -4.53 11.66 16.66
CA LYS A 39 -3.36 12.53 16.62
C LYS A 39 -3.08 12.99 15.18
N LYS A 40 -2.69 14.25 15.03
CA LYS A 40 -2.20 14.80 13.76
C LYS A 40 -0.68 14.72 13.72
N VAL A 41 -0.16 14.48 12.52
CA VAL A 41 1.28 14.58 12.26
C VAL A 41 1.64 16.06 12.16
N LEU A 42 2.58 16.51 12.99
CA LEU A 42 2.96 17.91 13.07
C LEU A 42 4.41 18.11 12.63
N LEU A 43 4.67 19.21 11.95
CA LEU A 43 6.02 19.62 11.58
C LEU A 43 6.90 19.78 12.83
N GLY A 44 8.12 19.26 12.77
CA GLY A 44 9.06 19.27 13.89
C GLY A 44 9.05 18.02 14.77
N GLN A 45 8.07 17.15 14.62
CA GLN A 45 8.13 15.79 15.16
C GLN A 45 9.05 14.92 14.29
N THR A 46 9.66 13.90 14.89
CA THR A 46 10.64 13.02 14.22
C THR A 46 10.26 11.55 14.40
N ILE A 47 10.62 10.75 13.42
CA ILE A 47 10.51 9.29 13.49
C ILE A 47 11.62 8.76 14.40
N GLN A 48 11.24 7.96 15.40
CA GLN A 48 12.15 7.33 16.37
C GLN A 48 12.26 5.83 16.04
N LEU A 49 13.40 5.40 15.53
CA LEU A 49 13.63 3.99 15.22
C LEU A 49 14.59 3.37 16.25
N PRO A 50 14.35 2.13 16.66
CA PRO A 50 13.43 1.13 16.06
C PRO A 50 11.96 1.18 16.51
N GLU A 51 11.58 2.03 17.46
CA GLU A 51 10.27 2.04 18.10
C GLU A 51 9.14 2.26 17.09
N ASP A 52 9.34 3.21 16.17
CA ASP A 52 8.36 3.54 15.12
C ASP A 52 8.35 2.55 13.95
N HIS A 53 8.94 1.36 14.10
CA HIS A 53 8.61 0.22 13.25
C HIS A 53 7.27 -0.43 13.64
N ALA A 54 6.81 -0.24 14.87
CA ALA A 54 5.56 -0.79 15.38
C ALA A 54 4.33 0.02 14.91
N ALA A 55 3.14 -0.48 15.27
CA ALA A 55 1.88 0.21 14.96
C ALA A 55 1.67 1.46 15.82
N HIS A 56 1.06 2.48 15.21
CA HIS A 56 0.75 3.78 15.80
C HIS A 56 -0.76 3.96 16.02
N PRO A 57 -1.39 3.31 17.01
CA PRO A 57 -2.84 3.27 17.18
C PRO A 57 -3.47 4.63 17.52
N ASP A 58 -2.67 5.62 17.87
CA ASP A 58 -3.10 6.99 18.09
C ASP A 58 -3.37 7.75 16.77
N TYR A 59 -2.83 7.26 15.66
CA TYR A 59 -3.12 7.77 14.32
C TYR A 59 -4.20 6.94 13.65
N ARG A 60 -4.94 7.55 12.71
CA ARG A 60 -6.10 6.90 12.08
C ARG A 60 -5.72 5.81 11.11
N SER A 61 -4.79 6.07 10.21
CA SER A 61 -4.42 5.18 9.08
C SER A 61 -2.94 4.87 9.11
N GLU A 62 -2.58 3.65 8.74
CA GLU A 62 -1.20 3.19 8.71
C GLU A 62 -1.07 2.01 7.78
N TRP A 63 0.05 1.91 7.06
CA TRP A 63 0.33 0.77 6.20
C TRP A 63 1.82 0.42 6.13
N TRP A 64 2.07 -0.85 6.00
CA TRP A 64 3.35 -1.48 5.66
C TRP A 64 3.18 -2.11 4.29
N TYR A 65 3.96 -1.69 3.34
CA TYR A 65 3.81 -1.98 1.93
C TYR A 65 5.11 -2.55 1.38
N LEU A 66 5.06 -3.76 0.81
CA LEU A 66 6.21 -4.42 0.21
C LEU A 66 5.85 -4.84 -1.22
N THR A 67 6.58 -4.33 -2.19
CA THR A 67 6.48 -4.73 -3.58
C THR A 67 7.78 -5.32 -4.07
N GLY A 68 7.70 -6.11 -5.15
CA GLY A 68 8.89 -6.72 -5.74
C GLY A 68 8.69 -7.17 -7.17
N ASN A 69 9.79 -7.09 -7.91
CA ASN A 69 9.96 -7.71 -9.20
C ASN A 69 10.81 -8.95 -9.01
N LEU A 70 10.22 -10.13 -9.24
CA LEU A 70 10.84 -11.44 -9.03
C LEU A 70 11.14 -12.13 -10.35
N LYS A 71 12.13 -13.03 -10.33
CA LYS A 71 12.48 -13.89 -11.44
C LYS A 71 12.80 -15.28 -10.93
N ASP A 72 12.28 -16.33 -11.58
CA ASP A 72 12.61 -17.71 -11.25
C ASP A 72 13.85 -18.23 -11.99
N GLU A 73 14.26 -19.46 -11.69
CA GLU A 73 15.44 -20.12 -12.27
C GLU A 73 15.32 -20.35 -13.78
N GLN A 74 14.09 -20.38 -14.33
CA GLN A 74 13.82 -20.49 -15.76
C GLN A 74 13.75 -19.13 -16.46
N GLY A 75 13.92 -18.04 -15.71
CA GLY A 75 13.88 -16.69 -16.22
C GLY A 75 12.48 -16.09 -16.32
N ARG A 76 11.43 -16.78 -15.86
CA ARG A 76 10.06 -16.24 -15.81
C ARG A 76 9.98 -15.13 -14.78
N GLU A 77 9.23 -14.10 -15.09
CA GLU A 77 9.18 -12.88 -14.31
C GLU A 77 7.80 -12.66 -13.65
N TYR A 78 7.83 -12.16 -12.42
CA TYR A 78 6.64 -11.93 -11.60
C TYR A 78 6.69 -10.55 -10.94
N GLY A 79 5.54 -9.87 -10.87
CA GLY A 79 5.31 -8.80 -9.93
C GLY A 79 4.68 -9.36 -8.65
N MET A 80 5.08 -8.86 -7.48
CA MET A 80 4.46 -9.21 -6.21
C MET A 80 4.17 -7.98 -5.38
N GLN A 81 3.06 -8.00 -4.66
CA GLN A 81 2.68 -7.00 -3.68
C GLN A 81 2.17 -7.68 -2.42
N TRP A 82 2.61 -7.20 -1.27
CA TRP A 82 2.03 -7.49 0.04
C TRP A 82 1.88 -6.20 0.82
N THR A 83 0.68 -5.94 1.31
CA THR A 83 0.38 -4.76 2.10
C THR A 83 -0.38 -5.15 3.36
N LEU A 84 -0.02 -4.54 4.47
CA LEU A 84 -0.75 -4.61 5.72
C LEU A 84 -1.24 -3.21 6.07
N PHE A 85 -2.55 -3.02 6.12
CA PHE A 85 -3.19 -1.78 6.51
C PHE A 85 -3.74 -1.88 7.93
N ARG A 86 -3.64 -0.80 8.68
CA ARG A 86 -4.35 -0.58 9.94
C ARG A 86 -5.20 0.68 9.82
N GLN A 87 -6.45 0.57 10.25
CA GLN A 87 -7.40 1.67 10.28
C GLN A 87 -8.04 1.77 11.65
N GLY A 88 -7.85 2.92 12.34
CA GLY A 88 -8.59 3.27 13.53
C GLY A 88 -10.02 3.65 13.17
N ILE A 89 -11.02 3.08 13.87
CA ILE A 89 -12.42 3.41 13.67
C ILE A 89 -12.80 4.61 14.55
N GLU A 90 -12.46 4.53 15.85
CA GLU A 90 -12.75 5.56 16.82
C GLU A 90 -11.81 5.40 18.03
N GLN A 91 -11.25 6.50 18.52
CA GLN A 91 -10.37 6.46 19.70
C GLN A 91 -11.12 6.17 21.00
N ALA A 92 -12.37 6.60 21.09
CA ALA A 92 -13.17 6.50 22.32
C ALA A 92 -13.59 5.07 22.70
N LEU A 93 -13.53 4.13 21.76
CA LEU A 93 -13.91 2.71 21.98
C LEU A 93 -12.79 1.86 22.58
N ARG A 94 -11.89 2.42 23.36
CA ARG A 94 -10.90 1.65 24.14
C ARG A 94 -11.61 0.95 25.30
N THR A 95 -12.32 -0.12 24.98
CA THR A 95 -12.86 -1.03 25.98
C THR A 95 -11.75 -1.95 26.47
N GLY A 96 -11.77 -2.38 27.74
CA GLY A 96 -10.83 -3.39 28.25
C GLY A 96 -11.01 -4.77 27.61
N ASN A 97 -11.95 -4.91 26.67
CA ASN A 97 -12.21 -6.16 25.96
C ASN A 97 -11.32 -6.25 24.70
N PRO A 98 -10.38 -7.19 24.63
CA PRO A 98 -9.45 -7.32 23.50
C PRO A 98 -10.14 -7.71 22.18
N TRP A 99 -11.37 -8.20 22.20
CA TRP A 99 -12.17 -8.50 20.99
C TRP A 99 -12.89 -7.28 20.42
N LEU A 100 -13.05 -6.22 21.21
CA LEU A 100 -13.72 -4.97 20.82
C LEU A 100 -12.75 -3.84 20.50
N THR A 101 -11.54 -4.17 20.04
CA THR A 101 -10.55 -3.15 19.67
C THR A 101 -11.07 -2.27 18.53
N PRO A 102 -10.87 -0.94 18.58
CA PRO A 102 -11.27 -0.02 17.52
C PRO A 102 -10.28 0.00 16.36
N GLN A 103 -9.56 -1.09 16.14
CA GLN A 103 -8.55 -1.24 15.10
C GLN A 103 -8.98 -2.29 14.09
N LEU A 104 -9.13 -1.89 12.84
CA LEU A 104 -9.31 -2.77 11.70
C LEU A 104 -7.98 -3.00 11.01
N TRP A 105 -7.77 -4.23 10.58
CA TRP A 105 -6.61 -4.64 9.82
C TRP A 105 -7.05 -5.28 8.51
N LEU A 106 -6.37 -4.92 7.45
CA LEU A 106 -6.55 -5.51 6.13
C LEU A 106 -5.16 -5.87 5.60
N ALA A 107 -5.01 -7.09 5.10
CA ALA A 107 -3.82 -7.48 4.35
C ALA A 107 -4.23 -7.84 2.93
N GLN A 108 -3.43 -7.38 1.97
CA GLN A 108 -3.59 -7.70 0.56
C GLN A 108 -2.34 -8.35 0.03
N PHE A 109 -2.52 -9.29 -0.87
CA PHE A 109 -1.46 -10.01 -1.55
C PHE A 109 -1.83 -10.18 -3.02
N ALA A 110 -0.91 -9.83 -3.90
CA ALA A 110 -1.07 -10.04 -5.33
C ALA A 110 0.19 -10.60 -5.96
N ILE A 111 -0.01 -11.43 -6.98
CA ILE A 111 1.02 -11.95 -7.88
C ILE A 111 0.59 -11.71 -9.32
N THR A 112 1.46 -11.06 -10.07
CA THR A 112 1.33 -10.91 -11.52
C THR A 112 2.36 -11.80 -12.20
N ASP A 113 1.90 -12.80 -12.94
CA ASP A 113 2.74 -13.61 -13.83
C ASP A 113 2.89 -12.84 -15.15
N LEU A 114 4.06 -12.26 -15.35
CA LEU A 114 4.30 -11.35 -16.46
C LEU A 114 4.46 -12.08 -17.79
N ASP A 115 4.87 -13.35 -17.76
CA ASP A 115 5.01 -14.18 -18.96
C ASP A 115 3.65 -14.72 -19.43
N ARG A 116 2.78 -15.09 -18.48
CA ARG A 116 1.41 -15.55 -18.78
C ARG A 116 0.41 -14.39 -18.95
N GLY A 117 0.78 -13.19 -18.55
CA GLY A 117 -0.11 -12.03 -18.57
C GLY A 117 -1.29 -12.15 -17.60
N THR A 118 -1.12 -12.81 -16.46
CA THR A 118 -2.19 -13.01 -15.46
C THR A 118 -1.89 -12.30 -14.16
N HIS A 119 -2.91 -11.64 -13.60
CA HIS A 119 -2.86 -11.02 -12.29
C HIS A 119 -3.85 -11.69 -11.36
N GLN A 120 -3.41 -12.08 -10.18
CA GLN A 120 -4.24 -12.69 -9.14
C GLN A 120 -4.02 -11.98 -7.81
N GLN A 121 -5.07 -11.88 -7.03
CA GLN A 121 -5.06 -11.21 -5.74
C GLN A 121 -5.86 -11.98 -4.69
N ASP A 122 -5.50 -11.77 -3.43
CA ASP A 122 -6.23 -12.24 -2.26
C ASP A 122 -6.17 -11.19 -1.16
N GLU A 123 -7.17 -11.14 -0.32
CA GLU A 123 -7.22 -10.22 0.80
C GLU A 123 -7.76 -10.86 2.06
N ARG A 124 -7.35 -10.34 3.20
CA ARG A 124 -7.84 -10.73 4.52
C ARG A 124 -8.12 -9.50 5.34
N ALA A 125 -9.20 -9.53 6.10
CA ALA A 125 -9.53 -8.47 7.05
C ALA A 125 -9.88 -9.05 8.40
N SER A 126 -9.54 -8.32 9.46
CA SER A 126 -9.87 -8.68 10.84
C SER A 126 -9.86 -7.45 11.73
N ARG A 127 -10.53 -7.51 12.88
CA ARG A 127 -10.15 -6.69 14.02
C ARG A 127 -8.81 -7.18 14.58
N GLN A 128 -8.12 -6.35 15.34
CA GLN A 128 -6.87 -6.74 15.99
C GLN A 128 -7.02 -8.02 16.80
N GLY A 129 -8.07 -8.13 17.64
CA GLY A 129 -8.34 -9.27 18.48
C GLY A 129 -7.14 -9.75 19.29
N PRO A 130 -7.26 -10.81 20.08
CA PRO A 130 -6.10 -11.43 20.72
C PRO A 130 -5.22 -12.16 19.68
N GLY A 131 -4.18 -11.50 19.20
CA GLY A 131 -3.17 -12.08 18.30
C GLY A 131 -3.59 -12.33 16.84
N LEU A 132 -4.77 -11.84 16.39
CA LEU A 132 -5.22 -12.03 15.00
C LEU A 132 -4.48 -11.13 14.02
N ALA A 133 -4.16 -9.91 14.42
CA ALA A 133 -3.43 -8.96 13.61
C ALA A 133 -2.60 -8.03 14.48
N GLY A 134 -1.54 -7.48 13.92
CA GLY A 134 -0.71 -6.50 14.63
C GLY A 134 0.58 -6.16 13.92
N ALA A 135 1.27 -5.16 14.48
CA ALA A 135 2.62 -4.77 14.12
C ALA A 135 3.38 -4.37 15.39
N SER A 136 4.27 -5.22 15.88
CA SER A 136 5.07 -4.98 17.08
C SER A 136 6.27 -5.89 17.13
N GLY A 137 7.36 -5.45 17.77
CA GLY A 137 8.57 -6.26 17.98
C GLY A 137 9.16 -6.82 16.68
N GLY A 138 9.09 -6.07 15.59
CA GLY A 138 9.57 -6.53 14.28
C GLY A 138 8.68 -7.58 13.61
N GLN A 139 7.48 -7.82 14.14
CA GLN A 139 6.49 -8.73 13.56
C GLN A 139 5.32 -7.92 13.02
N TYR A 140 4.90 -8.22 11.79
CA TYR A 140 3.79 -7.61 11.08
C TYR A 140 2.91 -8.72 10.54
N TRP A 141 1.66 -8.83 11.01
CA TRP A 141 0.86 -10.00 10.68
C TRP A 141 -0.64 -9.72 10.61
N LEU A 142 -1.28 -10.48 9.77
CA LEU A 142 -2.71 -10.73 9.82
C LEU A 142 -2.93 -12.23 9.62
N ARG A 143 -3.30 -12.91 10.70
CA ARG A 143 -3.37 -14.37 10.79
C ARG A 143 -2.02 -15.01 10.40
N GLU A 144 -2.00 -15.87 9.37
CA GLU A 144 -0.80 -16.58 8.92
C GLU A 144 0.12 -15.74 8.00
N TRP A 145 -0.40 -14.65 7.42
CA TRP A 145 0.42 -13.77 6.60
C TRP A 145 1.30 -12.90 7.49
N ARG A 146 2.59 -13.00 7.29
CA ARG A 146 3.54 -12.39 8.21
C ARG A 146 4.81 -11.92 7.54
N LEU A 147 5.21 -10.70 7.84
CA LEU A 147 6.58 -10.22 7.68
C LEU A 147 7.23 -10.19 9.07
N ALA A 148 8.37 -10.86 9.24
CA ALA A 148 9.03 -11.03 10.54
C ALA A 148 10.51 -10.69 10.44
N SER A 149 10.96 -9.68 11.19
CA SER A 149 12.38 -9.35 11.34
C SER A 149 13.16 -10.50 11.95
N GLN A 150 14.40 -10.70 11.51
CA GLN A 150 15.30 -11.74 12.00
C GLN A 150 16.27 -11.23 13.09
N GLY A 151 16.16 -9.96 13.50
CA GLY A 151 17.02 -9.33 14.50
C GLY A 151 16.42 -8.04 15.03
N ALA A 152 17.27 -7.17 15.59
CA ALA A 152 16.84 -5.88 16.14
C ALA A 152 16.47 -4.85 15.05
N ALA A 153 17.07 -4.94 13.88
CA ALA A 153 16.71 -4.12 12.72
C ALA A 153 15.48 -4.69 12.00
N LEU A 154 14.76 -3.86 11.24
CA LEU A 154 13.62 -4.29 10.44
C LEU A 154 14.02 -5.38 9.43
N PHE A 155 15.13 -5.18 8.72
CA PHE A 155 15.69 -6.16 7.79
C PHE A 155 17.08 -6.64 8.27
N PRO A 156 17.46 -7.92 8.03
CA PRO A 156 16.73 -8.93 7.25
C PRO A 156 15.43 -9.40 7.92
N ALA A 157 14.44 -9.72 7.09
CA ALA A 157 13.14 -10.23 7.51
C ALA A 157 12.70 -11.40 6.64
N THR A 158 11.73 -12.17 7.13
CA THR A 158 11.07 -13.22 6.35
C THR A 158 9.62 -12.83 6.08
N LEU A 159 9.22 -12.76 4.81
CA LEU A 159 7.82 -12.68 4.40
C LEU A 159 7.28 -14.07 4.15
N LYS A 160 6.18 -14.44 4.81
CA LYS A 160 5.43 -15.67 4.58
C LYS A 160 3.97 -15.34 4.30
N VAL A 161 3.49 -15.77 3.14
CA VAL A 161 2.09 -15.64 2.73
C VAL A 161 1.62 -17.00 2.23
N GLN A 162 0.55 -17.52 2.84
CA GLN A 162 -0.16 -18.69 2.36
C GLN A 162 -1.57 -18.28 1.95
N SER A 163 -1.85 -18.36 0.66
CA SER A 163 -3.03 -17.78 0.04
C SER A 163 -3.65 -18.77 -0.97
N LYS A 164 -4.91 -18.53 -1.34
CA LYS A 164 -5.59 -19.28 -2.41
C LYS A 164 -4.96 -19.08 -3.80
N ILE A 165 -4.17 -18.01 -3.99
CA ILE A 165 -3.49 -17.72 -5.26
C ILE A 165 -2.05 -18.26 -5.30
N GLY A 166 -1.57 -18.85 -4.22
CA GLY A 166 -0.25 -19.41 -4.08
C GLY A 166 0.38 -19.14 -2.72
N GLU A 167 1.60 -19.63 -2.54
CA GLU A 167 2.39 -19.43 -1.34
C GLU A 167 3.68 -18.68 -1.67
N LEU A 168 4.02 -17.70 -0.87
CA LEU A 168 5.26 -16.94 -1.01
C LEU A 168 6.05 -17.02 0.29
N ASN A 169 7.32 -17.40 0.20
CA ASN A 169 8.25 -17.40 1.32
C ASN A 169 9.55 -16.73 0.89
N LEU A 170 9.78 -15.51 1.34
CA LEU A 170 10.93 -14.70 0.95
C LEU A 170 11.76 -14.29 2.16
N THR A 171 13.07 -14.40 2.02
CA THR A 171 14.02 -13.61 2.81
C THR A 171 14.16 -12.25 2.12
N VAL A 172 13.98 -11.19 2.90
CA VAL A 172 14.01 -9.80 2.46
C VAL A 172 15.18 -9.12 3.15
N THR A 173 16.12 -8.56 2.40
CA THR A 173 17.33 -7.92 2.93
C THR A 173 17.46 -6.51 2.38
N ALA A 174 17.74 -5.53 3.23
CA ALA A 174 17.99 -4.16 2.77
C ALA A 174 19.35 -4.07 2.07
N ALA A 175 19.33 -3.71 0.79
CA ALA A 175 20.55 -3.47 0.01
C ALA A 175 21.01 -2.01 0.11
N LYS A 176 20.15 -1.12 0.59
CA LYS A 176 20.44 0.29 0.87
C LYS A 176 19.86 0.72 2.23
N PRO A 177 20.40 1.79 2.84
CA PRO A 177 19.81 2.40 4.02
C PRO A 177 18.35 2.84 3.77
N ARG A 178 17.60 2.95 4.87
CA ARG A 178 16.27 3.58 4.82
C ARG A 178 16.37 5.05 4.43
N VAL A 179 15.32 5.56 3.82
CA VAL A 179 15.16 6.96 3.45
C VAL A 179 13.93 7.53 4.15
N LEU A 180 14.09 8.65 4.84
CA LEU A 180 12.99 9.41 5.42
C LEU A 180 12.39 10.30 4.33
N GLN A 181 11.09 10.16 4.04
CA GLN A 181 10.41 10.90 3.01
C GLN A 181 10.06 12.32 3.48
N GLY A 182 9.94 13.26 2.54
CA GLY A 182 9.62 14.65 2.88
C GLY A 182 10.74 15.33 3.70
N LYS A 183 10.33 16.09 4.70
CA LYS A 183 11.26 16.77 5.61
C LYS A 183 11.55 15.90 6.82
N ALA A 184 12.61 15.08 6.74
CA ALA A 184 13.01 14.15 7.80
C ALA A 184 11.89 13.20 8.27
N GLY A 185 11.10 12.68 7.33
CA GLY A 185 9.97 11.79 7.61
C GLY A 185 8.61 12.49 7.67
N TYR A 186 8.55 13.80 7.79
CA TYR A 186 7.31 14.58 7.65
C TYR A 186 6.98 14.79 6.16
N SER A 187 6.01 14.06 5.66
CA SER A 187 5.56 14.07 4.27
C SER A 187 4.24 14.85 4.16
N GLU A 188 4.32 16.12 3.76
CA GLU A 188 3.15 16.97 3.59
C GLU A 188 2.40 16.59 2.29
N LYS A 189 1.10 16.38 2.41
CA LYS A 189 0.19 16.04 1.30
C LYS A 189 -0.63 17.23 0.82
N SER A 190 -0.95 18.13 1.75
CA SER A 190 -1.56 19.44 1.55
C SER A 190 -1.44 20.20 2.87
N PRO A 191 -1.67 21.51 2.91
CA PRO A 191 -1.62 22.28 4.15
C PRO A 191 -2.45 21.65 5.27
N GLY A 192 -1.80 21.31 6.39
CA GLY A 192 -2.42 20.66 7.54
C GLY A 192 -2.68 19.15 7.40
N ASN A 193 -2.36 18.55 6.27
CA ASN A 193 -2.44 17.09 6.04
C ASN A 193 -1.04 16.54 5.75
N ALA A 194 -0.54 15.72 6.63
CA ALA A 194 0.78 15.12 6.51
C ALA A 194 0.80 13.70 7.08
N SER A 195 1.80 12.95 6.69
CA SER A 195 2.11 11.63 7.24
C SER A 195 3.54 11.59 7.75
N PHE A 196 3.82 10.66 8.68
CA PHE A 196 5.15 10.15 8.86
C PHE A 196 5.38 9.05 7.84
N TYR A 197 6.53 9.09 7.16
CA TYR A 197 6.79 8.22 6.03
C TYR A 197 8.28 7.92 5.88
N TYR A 198 8.62 6.64 5.82
CA TYR A 198 9.97 6.19 5.45
C TYR A 198 9.91 4.99 4.51
N SER A 199 10.98 4.80 3.73
CA SER A 199 11.12 3.74 2.75
C SER A 199 12.44 2.99 2.90
N TYR A 200 12.44 1.71 2.50
CA TYR A 200 13.65 1.00 2.11
C TYR A 200 13.62 0.84 0.59
N PRO A 201 14.40 1.65 -0.14
CA PRO A 201 14.21 1.85 -1.57
C PRO A 201 14.76 0.70 -2.43
N ARG A 202 15.65 -0.11 -1.86
CA ARG A 202 16.18 -1.29 -2.53
C ARG A 202 16.32 -2.43 -1.55
N LEU A 203 15.50 -3.45 -1.78
CA LEU A 203 15.55 -4.73 -1.08
C LEU A 203 16.02 -5.82 -2.04
N THR A 204 16.78 -6.77 -1.53
CA THR A 204 17.05 -8.05 -2.20
C THR A 204 16.05 -9.06 -1.69
N LEU A 205 15.39 -9.74 -2.61
CA LEU A 205 14.39 -10.77 -2.37
C LEU A 205 14.93 -12.13 -2.82
N HIS A 206 14.83 -13.13 -1.96
CA HIS A 206 15.22 -14.51 -2.28
C HIS A 206 14.34 -15.50 -1.52
N GLY A 207 13.87 -16.53 -2.20
CA GLY A 207 13.05 -17.55 -1.57
C GLY A 207 12.28 -18.40 -2.56
N THR A 208 11.02 -18.74 -2.22
CA THR A 208 10.19 -19.62 -3.04
C THR A 208 8.82 -19.04 -3.31
N LEU A 209 8.33 -19.28 -4.52
CA LEU A 209 6.96 -19.05 -4.94
C LEU A 209 6.33 -20.38 -5.36
N THR A 210 5.25 -20.78 -4.68
CA THR A 210 4.46 -21.96 -5.03
C THR A 210 3.16 -21.53 -5.69
N ARG A 211 2.94 -21.95 -6.94
CA ARG A 211 1.70 -21.73 -7.70
C ARG A 211 1.37 -22.97 -8.52
N ASP A 212 0.08 -23.25 -8.67
CA ASP A 212 -0.43 -24.37 -9.46
C ASP A 212 0.23 -25.72 -9.08
N GLY A 213 0.56 -25.90 -7.77
CA GLY A 213 1.24 -27.08 -7.26
C GLY A 213 2.75 -27.16 -7.52
N GLU A 214 3.33 -26.16 -8.19
CA GLU A 214 4.78 -26.09 -8.45
C GLU A 214 5.46 -25.05 -7.56
N THR A 215 6.52 -25.47 -6.89
CA THR A 215 7.40 -24.56 -6.13
C THR A 215 8.63 -24.21 -6.96
N ARG A 216 8.91 -22.92 -7.02
CA ARG A 216 10.05 -22.35 -7.76
C ARG A 216 10.89 -21.49 -6.84
N THR A 217 12.21 -21.59 -6.97
CA THR A 217 13.12 -20.63 -6.37
C THR A 217 13.01 -19.31 -7.13
N VAL A 218 12.87 -18.22 -6.41
CA VAL A 218 12.76 -16.88 -6.97
C VAL A 218 13.75 -15.94 -6.31
N THR A 219 14.27 -15.01 -7.11
CA THR A 219 15.11 -13.90 -6.67
C THR A 219 14.58 -12.59 -7.24
N GLY A 220 14.92 -11.46 -6.64
CA GLY A 220 14.48 -10.19 -7.19
C GLY A 220 14.86 -8.99 -6.36
N GLN A 221 14.27 -7.87 -6.75
CA GLN A 221 14.39 -6.59 -6.07
C GLN A 221 13.01 -6.15 -5.54
N GLY A 222 13.00 -5.46 -4.40
CA GLY A 222 11.79 -4.95 -3.79
C GLY A 222 11.94 -3.55 -3.24
N TRP A 223 10.81 -2.98 -2.90
CA TRP A 223 10.65 -1.70 -2.23
C TRP A 223 9.77 -1.90 -1.00
N PHE A 224 10.06 -1.21 0.09
CA PHE A 224 9.22 -1.23 1.29
C PHE A 224 8.92 0.19 1.75
N ASP A 225 7.65 0.42 2.11
CA ASP A 225 7.17 1.65 2.73
C ASP A 225 6.50 1.37 4.07
N HIS A 226 6.69 2.28 5.00
CA HIS A 226 5.88 2.40 6.19
C HIS A 226 5.43 3.87 6.33
N GLU A 227 4.13 4.05 6.38
CA GLU A 227 3.53 5.38 6.45
C GLU A 227 2.33 5.37 7.40
N TRP A 228 2.22 6.42 8.24
CA TRP A 228 1.07 6.58 9.14
C TRP A 228 0.63 8.04 9.22
N SER A 229 -0.69 8.23 9.35
CA SER A 229 -1.32 9.54 9.34
C SER A 229 -2.72 9.50 9.93
N SER A 230 -3.29 10.65 10.20
CA SER A 230 -4.71 10.80 10.48
C SER A 230 -5.46 11.54 9.36
N SER A 231 -4.74 12.04 8.35
CA SER A 231 -5.30 12.73 7.20
C SER A 231 -4.33 12.66 6.02
N VAL A 232 -4.59 11.76 5.10
CA VAL A 232 -3.71 11.54 3.92
C VAL A 232 -4.16 12.40 2.73
N LEU A 233 -5.48 12.54 2.52
CA LEU A 233 -6.06 13.33 1.43
C LEU A 233 -6.97 14.42 1.98
N ALA A 234 -6.86 15.60 1.43
CA ALA A 234 -7.84 16.67 1.63
C ALA A 234 -9.14 16.35 0.88
N GLU A 235 -10.27 16.95 1.29
CA GLU A 235 -11.60 16.70 0.70
C GLU A 235 -11.68 17.00 -0.81
N TRP A 236 -10.84 17.91 -1.29
CA TRP A 236 -10.76 18.32 -2.69
C TRP A 236 -9.83 17.44 -3.54
N GLN A 237 -9.06 16.54 -2.91
CA GLN A 237 -8.20 15.58 -3.60
C GLN A 237 -8.94 14.28 -3.91
N SER A 238 -8.70 13.70 -5.11
CA SER A 238 -9.35 12.48 -5.56
C SER A 238 -8.57 11.21 -5.22
N GLY A 239 -7.25 11.30 -5.20
CA GLY A 239 -6.35 10.16 -5.05
C GLY A 239 -4.94 10.53 -5.44
N TRP A 240 -4.11 9.52 -5.64
CA TRP A 240 -2.71 9.70 -6.00
C TRP A 240 -2.28 8.78 -7.13
N ASP A 241 -1.15 9.17 -7.74
CA ASP A 241 -0.30 8.31 -8.58
C ASP A 241 1.06 8.27 -7.90
N TRP A 242 1.51 7.10 -7.49
CA TRP A 242 2.74 6.87 -6.76
C TRP A 242 3.64 5.91 -7.53
N PHE A 243 4.93 6.21 -7.56
CA PHE A 243 5.94 5.46 -8.29
C PHE A 243 7.12 5.14 -7.39
N SER A 244 7.55 3.90 -7.35
CA SER A 244 8.85 3.46 -6.84
C SER A 244 9.64 2.83 -7.98
N LEU A 245 10.72 3.48 -8.39
CA LEU A 245 11.50 3.05 -9.54
C LEU A 245 12.93 2.70 -9.11
N GLN A 246 13.38 1.53 -9.51
CA GLN A 246 14.72 1.01 -9.26
C GLN A 246 15.48 0.98 -10.59
N LEU A 247 16.40 1.93 -10.77
CA LEU A 247 17.15 2.08 -11.99
C LEU A 247 18.29 1.05 -12.05
N ALA A 248 18.61 0.60 -13.26
CA ALA A 248 19.64 -0.40 -13.50
C ALA A 248 21.06 0.11 -13.17
N ASP A 249 21.23 1.45 -13.13
CA ASP A 249 22.48 2.07 -12.73
C ASP A 249 22.69 2.13 -11.22
N GLY A 250 21.74 1.62 -10.44
CA GLY A 250 21.80 1.53 -8.99
C GLY A 250 21.22 2.73 -8.25
N ARG A 251 20.57 3.68 -8.94
CA ARG A 251 19.78 4.75 -8.33
C ARG A 251 18.32 4.33 -8.16
N GLU A 252 17.60 5.01 -7.29
CA GLU A 252 16.15 4.90 -7.17
C GLU A 252 15.47 6.26 -7.24
N LEU A 253 14.22 6.24 -7.69
CA LEU A 253 13.39 7.42 -7.78
C LEU A 253 12.01 7.10 -7.22
N MET A 254 11.59 7.77 -6.15
CA MET A 254 10.22 7.74 -5.69
C MET A 254 9.55 9.07 -6.01
N LEU A 255 8.34 8.99 -6.52
CA LEU A 255 7.53 10.14 -6.92
C LEU A 255 6.08 9.88 -6.57
N PHE A 256 5.37 10.92 -6.18
CA PHE A 256 3.91 10.90 -6.22
C PHE A 256 3.34 12.25 -6.66
N ARG A 257 2.12 12.21 -7.16
CA ARG A 257 1.26 13.37 -7.30
C ARG A 257 -0.10 13.08 -6.67
N LEU A 258 -0.68 14.10 -6.06
CA LEU A 258 -2.04 14.05 -5.52
C LEU A 258 -2.96 14.79 -6.47
N ARG A 259 -3.97 14.10 -7.02
CA ARG A 259 -4.88 14.65 -8.02
C ARG A 259 -6.04 15.40 -7.37
N THR A 260 -6.47 16.45 -8.02
CA THR A 260 -7.66 17.24 -7.64
C THR A 260 -8.92 16.60 -8.22
N LYS A 261 -10.02 16.59 -7.46
CA LYS A 261 -11.34 16.17 -7.95
C LYS A 261 -11.79 17.07 -9.09
N ALA A 262 -12.30 16.48 -10.17
CA ALA A 262 -12.85 17.23 -11.29
C ALA A 262 -13.99 18.14 -10.81
N GLY A 263 -13.99 19.39 -11.29
CA GLY A 263 -15.02 20.38 -10.96
C GLY A 263 -14.98 20.97 -9.54
N ARG A 264 -13.99 20.61 -8.72
CA ARG A 264 -13.75 21.28 -7.43
C ARG A 264 -12.52 22.18 -7.56
N ALA A 265 -12.71 23.47 -7.28
CA ALA A 265 -11.59 24.37 -7.10
C ALA A 265 -10.79 23.88 -5.87
N ASN A 266 -9.49 23.79 -6.04
CA ASN A 266 -8.56 23.76 -4.92
C ASN A 266 -8.75 25.07 -4.14
N PRO A 267 -9.19 25.05 -2.87
CA PRO A 267 -9.58 26.25 -2.11
C PRO A 267 -8.46 27.28 -2.00
N GLU A 268 -7.23 26.87 -2.21
CA GLU A 268 -6.05 27.71 -2.01
C GLU A 268 -5.34 28.04 -3.33
N ASN A 269 -5.94 27.71 -4.49
CA ASN A 269 -5.27 27.83 -5.79
C ASN A 269 -3.89 27.14 -5.83
N GLN A 270 -3.72 26.13 -4.96
CA GLN A 270 -2.46 25.40 -4.85
C GLN A 270 -2.23 24.55 -6.10
N PRO A 271 -1.02 24.50 -6.63
CA PRO A 271 -0.70 23.57 -7.69
C PRO A 271 -0.93 22.13 -7.19
N GLU A 272 -1.19 21.21 -8.11
CA GLU A 272 -1.22 19.77 -7.82
C GLU A 272 0.02 19.37 -7.00
N ASN A 273 -0.18 18.75 -5.82
CA ASN A 273 0.95 18.42 -4.97
C ASN A 273 1.75 17.29 -5.61
N ARG A 274 3.00 17.59 -5.91
CA ARG A 274 3.99 16.66 -6.45
C ARG A 274 5.16 16.60 -5.49
N TYR A 275 5.60 15.40 -5.24
CA TYR A 275 6.78 15.13 -4.43
C TYR A 275 7.66 14.11 -5.14
N GLY A 276 8.95 14.23 -4.98
CA GLY A 276 9.91 13.25 -5.47
C GLY A 276 11.21 13.28 -4.71
N ILE A 277 11.87 12.14 -4.65
CA ILE A 277 13.18 11.96 -4.07
C ILE A 277 14.02 11.06 -4.97
N LEU A 278 15.21 11.53 -5.29
CA LEU A 278 16.25 10.71 -5.94
C LEU A 278 17.17 10.14 -4.85
N ILE A 279 17.40 8.84 -4.94
CA ILE A 279 18.32 8.11 -4.06
C ILE A 279 19.51 7.67 -4.92
N GLU A 280 20.70 8.08 -4.53
CA GLU A 280 21.94 7.79 -5.25
C GLU A 280 22.42 6.35 -4.96
N ARG A 281 23.44 5.91 -5.66
CA ARG A 281 24.02 4.55 -5.52
C ARG A 281 24.52 4.26 -4.12
N ASP A 282 25.06 5.25 -3.46
CA ASP A 282 25.60 5.16 -2.09
C ASP A 282 24.52 5.25 -1.00
N GLY A 283 23.25 5.43 -1.39
CA GLY A 283 22.11 5.57 -0.47
C GLY A 283 21.87 7.01 -0.01
N SER A 284 22.70 7.97 -0.38
CA SER A 284 22.39 9.38 -0.17
C SER A 284 21.16 9.78 -0.97
N SER A 285 20.40 10.76 -0.49
CA SER A 285 19.15 11.14 -1.15
C SER A 285 18.95 12.65 -1.19
N ARG A 286 18.24 13.12 -2.22
CA ARG A 286 17.83 14.51 -2.36
C ARG A 286 16.37 14.63 -2.79
N VAL A 287 15.64 15.49 -2.12
CA VAL A 287 14.28 15.86 -2.49
C VAL A 287 14.33 16.71 -3.76
N LEU A 288 13.43 16.45 -4.68
CA LEU A 288 13.29 17.17 -5.93
C LEU A 288 12.35 18.37 -5.73
N ALA A 289 12.65 19.47 -6.40
CA ALA A 289 11.72 20.60 -6.43
C ALA A 289 10.43 20.20 -7.16
N PRO A 290 9.24 20.52 -6.64
CA PRO A 290 7.96 20.10 -7.24
C PRO A 290 7.76 20.54 -8.69
N ASP A 291 8.28 21.70 -9.06
CA ASP A 291 8.27 22.26 -10.41
C ASP A 291 9.21 21.53 -11.39
N ALA A 292 10.19 20.79 -10.87
CA ALA A 292 11.08 19.93 -11.65
C ALA A 292 10.52 18.51 -11.88
N ILE A 293 9.29 18.23 -11.43
CA ILE A 293 8.62 16.93 -11.57
C ILE A 293 7.46 17.09 -12.56
N HIS A 294 7.55 16.42 -13.70
CA HIS A 294 6.48 16.41 -14.70
C HIS A 294 6.05 14.97 -14.96
N LEU A 295 4.79 14.69 -14.70
CA LEU A 295 4.14 13.40 -14.87
C LEU A 295 3.02 13.54 -15.90
N THR A 296 3.18 12.95 -17.06
CA THR A 296 2.20 13.00 -18.15
C THR A 296 1.66 11.60 -18.41
N PRO A 297 0.36 11.33 -18.16
CA PRO A 297 -0.25 10.05 -18.49
C PRO A 297 -0.29 9.86 -20.00
N GLY A 298 -0.02 8.63 -20.45
CA GLY A 298 -0.12 8.18 -21.83
C GLY A 298 -1.32 7.26 -22.06
N ASN A 299 -1.06 6.08 -22.63
CA ASN A 299 -2.08 5.09 -22.91
C ASN A 299 -2.81 4.62 -21.63
N THR A 300 -4.11 4.41 -21.73
CA THR A 300 -4.95 3.93 -20.64
C THR A 300 -5.39 2.48 -20.86
N TRP A 301 -5.70 1.80 -19.77
CA TRP A 301 -6.37 0.51 -19.74
C TRP A 301 -7.67 0.63 -18.95
N ARG A 302 -8.76 0.08 -19.53
CA ARG A 302 -10.06 0.11 -18.88
C ARG A 302 -10.18 -1.01 -17.89
N GLY A 303 -10.28 -0.64 -16.62
CA GLY A 303 -10.43 -1.55 -15.50
C GLY A 303 -11.77 -2.27 -15.44
N PRO A 304 -11.90 -3.32 -14.62
CA PRO A 304 -13.10 -4.16 -14.56
C PRO A 304 -14.39 -3.42 -14.16
N LYS A 305 -14.26 -2.32 -13.44
CA LYS A 305 -15.41 -1.49 -12.99
C LYS A 305 -15.56 -0.20 -13.82
N GLY A 306 -14.82 -0.11 -14.93
CA GLY A 306 -14.96 0.99 -15.88
C GLY A 306 -14.03 2.17 -15.66
N GLN A 307 -13.11 2.08 -14.72
CA GLN A 307 -12.06 3.09 -14.51
C GLN A 307 -11.04 3.05 -15.66
N ASP A 308 -10.55 4.21 -16.09
CA ASP A 308 -9.51 4.31 -17.10
C ASP A 308 -8.17 4.61 -16.42
N TYR A 309 -7.37 3.56 -16.18
CA TYR A 309 -6.05 3.66 -15.54
C TYR A 309 -4.97 3.96 -16.57
N PRO A 310 -4.17 5.03 -16.41
CA PRO A 310 -3.00 5.25 -17.24
C PRO A 310 -1.94 4.17 -17.00
N VAL A 311 -1.69 3.34 -18.00
CA VAL A 311 -0.70 2.23 -17.92
C VAL A 311 0.62 2.57 -18.59
N GLU A 312 0.74 3.80 -19.08
CA GLU A 312 1.97 4.37 -19.65
C GLU A 312 2.11 5.83 -19.20
N TRP A 313 3.34 6.25 -18.89
CA TRP A 313 3.64 7.58 -18.37
C TRP A 313 4.93 8.12 -18.96
N GLN A 314 4.93 9.41 -19.28
CA GLN A 314 6.15 10.18 -19.50
C GLN A 314 6.51 10.91 -18.22
N LEU A 315 7.71 10.69 -17.74
CA LEU A 315 8.24 11.24 -16.51
C LEU A 315 9.47 12.09 -16.83
N ASN A 316 9.44 13.38 -16.47
CA ASN A 316 10.64 14.21 -16.46
C ASN A 316 10.92 14.61 -15.02
N ALA A 317 12.02 14.12 -14.47
CA ALA A 317 12.44 14.38 -13.08
C ALA A 317 13.94 14.09 -12.92
N ALA A 318 14.58 14.78 -11.99
CA ALA A 318 15.99 14.60 -11.66
C ALA A 318 16.93 14.75 -12.87
N GLY A 319 16.54 15.53 -13.87
CA GLY A 319 17.30 15.72 -15.12
C GLY A 319 17.20 14.53 -16.08
N MET A 320 16.29 13.62 -15.87
CA MET A 320 16.04 12.43 -16.73
C MET A 320 14.67 12.53 -17.39
N SER A 321 14.58 12.08 -18.64
CA SER A 321 13.34 11.82 -19.36
C SER A 321 13.12 10.30 -19.44
N LEU A 322 12.07 9.82 -18.77
CA LEU A 322 11.79 8.39 -18.62
C LEU A 322 10.39 8.06 -19.13
N THR A 323 10.27 6.90 -19.73
CA THR A 323 8.98 6.27 -20.05
C THR A 323 8.75 5.13 -19.07
N ILE A 324 7.64 5.21 -18.34
CA ILE A 324 7.18 4.18 -17.40
C ILE A 324 6.02 3.45 -18.05
N LYS A 325 6.10 2.12 -18.12
CA LYS A 325 5.04 1.32 -18.74
C LYS A 325 4.69 0.12 -17.87
N ALA A 326 3.39 -0.09 -17.63
CA ALA A 326 2.89 -1.30 -16.99
C ALA A 326 3.38 -2.53 -17.73
N ARG A 327 3.97 -3.48 -17.04
CA ARG A 327 4.44 -4.75 -17.61
C ARG A 327 3.29 -5.67 -17.97
N GLN A 328 2.16 -5.48 -17.32
CA GLN A 328 0.86 -6.07 -17.60
C GLN A 328 -0.22 -5.00 -17.34
N PRO A 329 -1.10 -4.67 -18.30
CA PRO A 329 -2.13 -3.66 -18.08
C PRO A 329 -3.11 -4.00 -16.96
N ASN A 330 -3.55 -5.26 -16.89
CA ASN A 330 -4.45 -5.71 -15.83
C ASN A 330 -3.68 -6.07 -14.57
N GLN A 331 -3.46 -5.08 -13.72
CA GLN A 331 -2.93 -5.24 -12.36
C GLN A 331 -3.84 -4.50 -11.34
N ALA A 332 -5.15 -4.43 -11.63
CA ALA A 332 -6.11 -3.78 -10.76
C ALA A 332 -6.42 -4.64 -9.53
N MET A 333 -6.34 -4.03 -8.37
CA MET A 333 -6.82 -4.56 -7.11
C MET A 333 -8.32 -4.30 -7.00
N THR A 334 -9.12 -5.36 -6.93
CA THR A 334 -10.59 -5.32 -6.93
C THR A 334 -11.14 -6.07 -5.72
N GLY A 335 -10.77 -5.62 -4.54
CA GLY A 335 -11.19 -6.21 -3.28
C GLY A 335 -12.20 -5.34 -2.55
N ARG A 336 -11.92 -5.07 -1.27
CA ARG A 336 -12.69 -4.12 -0.45
C ARG A 336 -12.49 -2.69 -0.91
N PHE A 337 -11.35 -2.41 -1.54
CA PHE A 337 -11.01 -1.13 -2.13
C PHE A 337 -10.50 -1.37 -3.54
N ASP A 338 -10.87 -0.47 -4.44
CA ASP A 338 -10.43 -0.51 -5.82
C ASP A 338 -9.26 0.46 -6.02
N TYR A 339 -8.20 -0.03 -6.61
CA TYR A 339 -7.06 0.76 -7.06
C TYR A 339 -6.25 -0.06 -8.08
N TRP A 340 -5.34 0.56 -8.76
CA TRP A 340 -4.43 -0.14 -9.65
C TRP A 340 -3.04 -0.17 -9.03
N GLU A 341 -2.40 -1.34 -9.02
CA GLU A 341 -1.08 -1.50 -8.45
C GLU A 341 -0.31 -2.59 -9.17
N GLY A 342 0.84 -2.23 -9.74
CA GLY A 342 1.55 -3.21 -10.54
C GLY A 342 2.97 -2.90 -10.92
N ALA A 343 3.63 -3.98 -11.37
CA ALA A 343 4.99 -3.93 -11.88
C ALA A 343 5.07 -3.11 -13.17
N VAL A 344 6.07 -2.23 -13.21
CA VAL A 344 6.37 -1.38 -14.36
C VAL A 344 7.79 -1.58 -14.87
N SER A 345 8.01 -1.28 -16.16
CA SER A 345 9.33 -1.12 -16.76
C SER A 345 9.65 0.36 -16.90
N VAL A 346 10.93 0.68 -16.84
CA VAL A 346 11.49 2.02 -17.02
C VAL A 346 12.40 1.99 -18.24
N SER A 347 12.24 2.99 -19.13
CA SER A 347 13.09 3.20 -20.30
C SER A 347 13.31 4.70 -20.54
N GLY A 348 14.14 5.06 -21.51
CA GLY A 348 14.55 6.44 -21.77
C GLY A 348 16.01 6.68 -21.35
N ASP A 349 16.29 7.78 -20.66
CA ASP A 349 17.64 8.13 -20.20
C ASP A 349 18.21 7.15 -19.17
N ALA A 350 17.34 6.38 -18.51
CA ALA A 350 17.72 5.24 -17.69
C ALA A 350 16.78 4.05 -17.93
N LYS A 351 17.28 2.86 -17.66
CA LYS A 351 16.48 1.62 -17.68
C LYS A 351 16.26 1.13 -16.26
N GLY A 352 15.18 0.38 -16.04
CA GLY A 352 14.90 -0.20 -14.72
C GLY A 352 13.56 -0.90 -14.65
N VAL A 353 13.18 -1.22 -13.42
CA VAL A 353 11.87 -1.76 -13.07
C VAL A 353 11.32 -0.98 -11.87
N GLY A 354 10.07 -1.19 -11.54
CA GLY A 354 9.48 -0.56 -10.37
C GLY A 354 8.05 -0.99 -10.14
N TYR A 355 7.36 -0.21 -9.35
CA TYR A 355 5.93 -0.32 -9.09
C TYR A 355 5.25 1.04 -9.27
N LEU A 356 4.03 1.00 -9.74
CA LEU A 356 3.11 2.13 -9.87
C LEU A 356 1.85 1.77 -9.09
N GLU A 357 1.37 2.70 -8.26
CA GLU A 357 0.08 2.63 -7.59
C GLU A 357 -0.77 3.84 -7.95
N MET A 358 -2.04 3.61 -8.26
CA MET A 358 -3.00 4.63 -8.66
C MET A 358 -4.33 4.42 -7.94
N THR A 359 -4.79 5.45 -7.22
CA THR A 359 -6.08 5.44 -6.51
C THR A 359 -6.99 6.55 -7.03
N GLY A 360 -8.31 6.45 -6.86
CA GLY A 360 -9.25 7.52 -7.17
C GLY A 360 -9.49 7.79 -8.67
N TYR A 361 -9.52 6.74 -9.47
CA TYR A 361 -9.86 6.77 -10.91
C TYR A 361 -11.31 6.38 -11.17
#